data_3b2747acd21d0438f8b3682c3bc3d277
#
_entry.id   3b2747acd21d0438f8b3682c3bc3d277
#
_cell.length_a   1.000
_cell.length_b   1.000
_cell.length_c   1.000
_cell.angle_alpha   90.00
_cell.angle_beta   90.00
_cell.angle_gamma   90.00
#
_symmetry.space_group_name_H-M   'P 1'
#
loop_
_entity.id
_entity.type
_entity.pdbx_description
1 polymer ?
#
loop_
_entity_poly.entity_id
_entity_poly.type
_entity_poly.pdbx_seq_one_letter_code
_entity_poly.pdbx_strand_id
1 'polypeptide(L)'
;KQDWQVKVEDGRVAFGAALHRWGLNLPHMKAKGITFQNIIDAYNGEPEEIGKKVDELSKKAPLYETILDMFCEHLPNPLEAQPYRQSQIWPGDPKSPIGEAMAKVDPKGPALMCISTIEVDPHSGVVAIGRVFSGTLEKGKPVRLVTAHVNGTVQQVYMSMAADRVIVDRIPAGNIAAVGGLPSVRVGETVAEQGTETQPFEGLQYVSDPVVTV
;
A
#
# COMPACT_ATOMS: atom_id res chain seq x y z
N LYS A 1 26.42 11.15 3.17
CA LYS A 1 26.27 9.70 2.91
C LYS A 1 25.30 9.18 3.93
N GLN A 2 24.13 8.77 3.48
CA GLN A 2 23.15 8.10 4.33
C GLN A 2 23.75 6.81 4.85
N ASP A 3 23.62 6.57 6.15
CA ASP A 3 24.14 5.37 6.77
C ASP A 3 23.22 4.19 6.36
N TRP A 4 23.68 3.36 5.44
CA TRP A 4 22.96 2.18 4.95
C TRP A 4 23.09 0.98 5.90
N GLN A 5 23.66 1.21 7.09
CA GLN A 5 23.87 0.18 8.07
C GLN A 5 22.55 -0.22 8.75
N VAL A 6 22.16 -1.47 8.58
CA VAL A 6 20.98 -2.04 9.24
C VAL A 6 21.37 -2.53 10.63
N LYS A 7 20.67 -2.05 11.66
CA LYS A 7 20.89 -2.48 13.05
C LYS A 7 19.94 -3.64 13.36
N VAL A 8 20.50 -4.74 13.83
CA VAL A 8 19.74 -5.94 14.20
C VAL A 8 18.89 -5.70 15.46
N GLU A 9 19.43 -4.89 16.37
CA GLU A 9 18.82 -4.57 17.67
C GLU A 9 17.50 -3.80 17.56
N ASP A 10 17.35 -3.03 16.49
CA ASP A 10 16.15 -2.19 16.24
C ASP A 10 14.97 -3.01 15.62
N GLY A 11 15.12 -4.34 15.49
CA GLY A 11 14.07 -5.16 14.88
C GLY A 11 13.98 -5.11 13.36
N ARG A 12 14.95 -4.47 12.68
CA ARG A 12 15.00 -4.33 11.21
C ARG A 12 15.53 -5.58 10.48
N VAL A 13 15.94 -6.57 11.24
CA VAL A 13 16.43 -7.86 10.72
C VAL A 13 15.62 -8.96 11.34
N ALA A 14 15.04 -9.81 10.52
CA ALA A 14 14.34 -11.01 10.94
C ALA A 14 15.12 -12.28 10.55
N PHE A 15 15.06 -13.26 11.42
CA PHE A 15 15.54 -14.61 11.20
C PHE A 15 14.34 -15.52 11.07
N GLY A 16 14.30 -16.40 10.08
CA GLY A 16 13.14 -17.25 9.91
C GLY A 16 13.30 -18.33 8.84
N ALA A 17 12.36 -19.24 8.82
CA ALA A 17 12.23 -20.25 7.79
C ALA A 17 10.82 -20.20 7.18
N ALA A 18 10.72 -19.76 5.95
CA ALA A 18 9.44 -19.65 5.24
C ALA A 18 8.77 -21.02 5.08
N LEU A 19 9.54 -22.07 4.78
CA LEU A 19 9.06 -23.44 4.69
C LEU A 19 8.37 -23.90 5.98
N HIS A 20 8.93 -23.53 7.12
CA HIS A 20 8.46 -23.91 8.44
C HIS A 20 7.58 -22.83 9.10
N ARG A 21 7.28 -21.74 8.39
CA ARG A 21 6.34 -20.66 8.77
C ARG A 21 6.65 -19.98 10.10
N TRP A 22 7.91 -19.95 10.54
CA TRP A 22 8.33 -19.21 11.72
C TRP A 22 9.26 -18.05 11.37
N GLY A 23 9.22 -16.97 12.16
CA GLY A 23 10.10 -15.84 12.03
C GLY A 23 10.22 -15.07 13.34
N LEU A 24 11.40 -14.50 13.57
CA LEU A 24 11.73 -13.76 14.78
C LEU A 24 12.69 -12.61 14.46
N ASN A 25 12.46 -11.46 15.05
CA ASN A 25 13.46 -10.42 15.18
C ASN A 25 13.90 -10.32 16.65
N LEU A 26 14.94 -9.56 16.98
CA LEU A 26 15.43 -9.46 18.35
C LEU A 26 14.39 -8.96 19.37
N PRO A 27 13.57 -7.94 19.07
CA PRO A 27 12.46 -7.56 19.93
C PRO A 27 11.48 -8.71 20.22
N HIS A 28 11.06 -9.46 19.21
CA HIS A 28 10.18 -10.62 19.36
C HIS A 28 10.83 -11.75 20.15
N MET A 29 12.11 -12.02 19.92
CA MET A 29 12.87 -13.00 20.71
C MET A 29 12.84 -12.67 22.20
N LYS A 30 13.09 -11.41 22.54
CA LYS A 30 13.03 -10.93 23.93
C LYS A 30 11.62 -11.02 24.52
N ALA A 31 10.62 -10.57 23.77
CA ALA A 31 9.22 -10.56 24.23
C ALA A 31 8.66 -11.98 24.43
N LYS A 32 9.01 -12.92 23.55
CA LYS A 32 8.52 -14.30 23.59
C LYS A 32 9.44 -15.25 24.38
N GLY A 33 10.58 -14.77 24.89
CA GLY A 33 11.55 -15.56 25.64
C GLY A 33 12.21 -16.67 24.79
N ILE A 34 12.31 -16.46 23.48
CA ILE A 34 12.93 -17.41 22.55
C ILE A 34 14.36 -16.98 22.30
N THR A 35 15.30 -17.94 22.43
CA THR A 35 16.73 -17.73 22.19
C THR A 35 17.16 -18.42 20.92
N PHE A 36 18.34 -18.08 20.40
CA PHE A 36 18.93 -18.79 19.27
C PHE A 36 19.18 -20.28 19.61
N GLN A 37 19.45 -20.59 20.88
CA GLN A 37 19.60 -21.99 21.33
C GLN A 37 18.29 -22.75 21.14
N ASN A 38 17.14 -22.18 21.47
CA ASN A 38 15.84 -22.82 21.26
C ASN A 38 15.59 -23.14 19.77
N ILE A 39 16.06 -22.25 18.86
CA ILE A 39 15.95 -22.47 17.43
C ILE A 39 16.86 -23.64 17.00
N ILE A 40 18.11 -23.63 17.46
CA ILE A 40 19.08 -24.73 17.17
C ILE A 40 18.54 -26.06 17.69
N ASP A 41 18.02 -26.10 18.91
CA ASP A 41 17.45 -27.29 19.53
C ASP A 41 16.23 -27.84 18.82
N ALA A 42 15.44 -26.93 18.17
CA ALA A 42 14.27 -27.31 17.35
C ALA A 42 14.68 -28.09 16.08
N TYR A 43 15.90 -27.88 15.57
CA TYR A 43 16.42 -28.54 14.40
C TYR A 43 17.38 -29.69 14.72
N ASN A 44 17.60 -29.98 16.00
CA ASN A 44 18.41 -31.09 16.44
C ASN A 44 17.55 -32.29 16.90
N GLY A 45 17.82 -33.48 16.39
CA GLY A 45 17.12 -34.70 16.75
C GLY A 45 16.73 -35.56 15.55
N GLU A 46 15.88 -36.53 15.79
CA GLU A 46 15.31 -37.37 14.74
C GLU A 46 14.24 -36.59 13.94
N PRO A 47 14.02 -36.91 12.66
CA PRO A 47 13.12 -36.17 11.76
C PRO A 47 11.71 -35.95 12.32
N GLU A 48 11.14 -36.93 13.03
CA GLU A 48 9.79 -36.80 13.64
C GLU A 48 9.76 -35.82 14.82
N GLU A 49 10.85 -35.78 15.61
CA GLU A 49 10.98 -34.83 16.73
C GLU A 49 11.18 -33.40 16.21
N ILE A 50 12.01 -33.25 15.17
CA ILE A 50 12.22 -31.94 14.51
C ILE A 50 10.89 -31.39 14.03
N GLY A 51 10.05 -32.17 13.34
CA GLY A 51 8.76 -31.75 12.86
C GLY A 51 7.89 -31.20 13.98
N LYS A 52 7.79 -31.87 15.11
CA LYS A 52 7.01 -31.41 16.26
C LYS A 52 7.54 -30.11 16.88
N LYS A 53 8.85 -30.04 17.10
CA LYS A 53 9.51 -28.87 17.71
C LYS A 53 9.39 -27.64 16.80
N VAL A 54 9.53 -27.81 15.50
CA VAL A 54 9.40 -26.74 14.50
C VAL A 54 7.94 -26.28 14.39
N ASP A 55 6.98 -27.18 14.47
CA ASP A 55 5.55 -26.85 14.55
C ASP A 55 5.19 -26.02 15.80
N GLU A 56 5.77 -26.38 16.95
CA GLU A 56 5.62 -25.58 18.17
C GLU A 56 6.25 -24.20 18.04
N LEU A 57 7.44 -24.13 17.42
CA LEU A 57 8.12 -22.85 17.14
C LEU A 57 7.27 -21.95 16.22
N SER A 58 6.67 -22.52 15.17
CA SER A 58 5.80 -21.78 14.26
C SER A 58 4.54 -21.24 14.91
N LYS A 59 3.99 -21.95 15.89
CA LYS A 59 2.84 -21.48 16.68
C LYS A 59 3.22 -20.39 17.66
N LYS A 60 4.41 -20.46 18.25
CA LYS A 60 4.92 -19.44 19.19
C LYS A 60 5.40 -18.18 18.46
N ALA A 61 5.96 -18.32 17.29
CA ALA A 61 6.59 -17.26 16.51
C ALA A 61 6.20 -17.35 15.03
N PRO A 62 4.94 -17.13 14.69
CA PRO A 62 4.50 -17.22 13.30
C PRO A 62 5.18 -16.15 12.44
N LEU A 63 5.65 -16.53 11.26
CA LEU A 63 6.39 -15.66 10.35
C LEU A 63 5.63 -14.39 9.98
N TYR A 64 4.31 -14.50 9.75
CA TYR A 64 3.47 -13.37 9.35
C TYR A 64 3.42 -12.26 10.42
N GLU A 65 3.39 -12.64 11.71
CA GLU A 65 3.39 -11.68 12.81
C GLU A 65 4.65 -10.82 12.79
N THR A 66 5.82 -11.45 12.74
CA THR A 66 7.09 -10.75 12.68
C THR A 66 7.21 -9.82 11.47
N ILE A 67 6.77 -10.28 10.28
CA ILE A 67 6.85 -9.47 9.04
C ILE A 67 5.88 -8.29 9.11
N LEU A 68 4.65 -8.50 9.56
CA LEU A 68 3.65 -7.43 9.64
C LEU A 68 4.03 -6.38 10.67
N ASP A 69 4.54 -6.79 11.83
CA ASP A 69 5.02 -5.87 12.86
C ASP A 69 6.21 -5.05 12.35
N MET A 70 7.16 -5.68 11.63
CA MET A 70 8.27 -4.96 10.99
C MET A 70 7.78 -3.92 9.97
N PHE A 71 6.74 -4.23 9.21
CA PHE A 71 6.15 -3.25 8.29
C PHE A 71 5.51 -2.08 9.04
N CYS A 72 4.76 -2.36 10.10
CA CYS A 72 4.13 -1.32 10.90
C CYS A 72 5.12 -0.42 11.64
N GLU A 73 6.24 -0.99 12.12
CA GLU A 73 7.23 -0.25 12.90
C GLU A 73 8.24 0.52 12.04
N HIS A 74 8.59 0.00 10.85
CA HIS A 74 9.75 0.50 10.10
C HIS A 74 9.42 1.12 8.73
N LEU A 75 8.22 0.91 8.20
CA LEU A 75 7.81 1.57 6.97
C LEU A 75 7.01 2.84 7.27
N PRO A 76 7.29 3.94 6.55
CA PRO A 76 6.58 5.17 6.78
C PRO A 76 5.11 5.04 6.36
N ASN A 77 4.23 5.45 7.24
CA ASN A 77 2.80 5.53 6.94
C ASN A 77 2.51 6.73 5.98
N PRO A 78 1.28 6.84 5.44
CA PRO A 78 0.91 7.94 4.54
C PRO A 78 1.17 9.34 5.09
N LEU A 79 0.92 9.58 6.38
CA LEU A 79 1.13 10.89 7.02
C LEU A 79 2.62 11.27 7.07
N GLU A 80 3.48 10.29 7.22
CA GLU A 80 4.93 10.49 7.21
C GLU A 80 5.49 10.58 5.80
N ALA A 81 4.97 9.75 4.88
CA ALA A 81 5.52 9.62 3.54
C ALA A 81 5.09 10.74 2.58
N GLN A 82 3.84 11.20 2.63
CA GLN A 82 3.33 12.15 1.64
C GLN A 82 4.05 13.51 1.66
N PRO A 83 4.41 14.10 2.80
CA PRO A 83 5.07 15.41 2.84
C PRO A 83 6.39 15.47 2.04
N TYR A 84 7.19 14.41 2.07
CA TYR A 84 8.47 14.41 1.34
C TYR A 84 8.37 13.80 -0.05
N ARG A 85 7.36 12.97 -0.33
CA ARG A 85 7.16 12.35 -1.64
C ARG A 85 6.36 13.21 -2.61
N GLN A 86 5.49 14.07 -2.10
CA GLN A 86 4.59 14.89 -2.92
C GLN A 86 5.33 15.64 -4.03
N SER A 87 6.43 16.33 -3.71
CA SER A 87 7.22 17.10 -4.68
C SER A 87 7.94 16.25 -5.72
N GLN A 88 8.03 14.94 -5.52
CA GLN A 88 8.68 14.00 -6.45
C GLN A 88 7.70 13.38 -7.44
N ILE A 89 6.40 13.38 -7.12
CA ILE A 89 5.37 12.67 -7.91
C ILE A 89 4.31 13.61 -8.48
N TRP A 90 4.22 14.81 -7.94
CA TRP A 90 3.23 15.79 -8.36
C TRP A 90 3.87 17.16 -8.61
N PRO A 91 3.77 17.69 -9.84
CA PRO A 91 4.44 18.93 -10.24
C PRO A 91 3.72 20.21 -9.80
N GLY A 92 2.57 20.09 -9.13
CA GLY A 92 1.78 21.25 -8.65
C GLY A 92 2.46 21.97 -7.48
N ASP A 93 1.92 23.14 -7.12
CA ASP A 93 2.45 23.94 -6.01
C ASP A 93 2.09 23.28 -4.66
N PRO A 94 3.11 22.85 -3.86
CA PRO A 94 2.88 22.28 -2.55
C PRO A 94 2.15 23.19 -1.55
N LYS A 95 2.18 24.52 -1.79
CA LYS A 95 1.52 25.51 -0.94
C LYS A 95 0.06 25.80 -1.40
N SER A 96 -0.37 25.24 -2.50
CA SER A 96 -1.76 25.33 -2.91
C SER A 96 -2.68 24.59 -1.94
N PRO A 97 -3.98 24.92 -1.87
CA PRO A 97 -4.92 24.23 -0.98
C PRO A 97 -4.93 22.71 -1.16
N ILE A 98 -4.79 22.24 -2.40
CA ILE A 98 -4.71 20.81 -2.70
C ILE A 98 -3.35 20.21 -2.29
N GLY A 99 -2.25 20.96 -2.49
CA GLY A 99 -0.91 20.57 -2.07
C GLY A 99 -0.81 20.40 -0.55
N GLU A 100 -1.38 21.34 0.21
CA GLU A 100 -1.44 21.23 1.66
C GLU A 100 -2.34 20.07 2.13
N ALA A 101 -3.50 19.86 1.48
CA ALA A 101 -4.38 18.76 1.80
C ALA A 101 -3.73 17.40 1.55
N MET A 102 -2.95 17.29 0.44
CA MET A 102 -2.15 16.10 0.16
C MET A 102 -1.07 15.86 1.23
N ALA A 103 -0.31 16.88 1.59
CA ALA A 103 0.75 16.75 2.59
C ALA A 103 0.22 16.31 3.96
N LYS A 104 -0.97 16.80 4.33
CA LYS A 104 -1.65 16.44 5.60
C LYS A 104 -2.47 15.14 5.50
N VAL A 105 -2.56 14.52 4.32
CA VAL A 105 -3.47 13.38 4.07
C VAL A 105 -4.89 13.71 4.53
N ASP A 106 -5.35 14.93 4.24
CA ASP A 106 -6.61 15.45 4.78
C ASP A 106 -7.82 14.77 4.13
N PRO A 107 -8.63 14.01 4.89
CA PRO A 107 -9.81 13.34 4.35
C PRO A 107 -10.96 14.31 4.03
N LYS A 108 -10.89 15.55 4.49
CA LYS A 108 -11.90 16.60 4.23
C LYS A 108 -11.49 17.56 3.11
N GLY A 109 -10.24 17.44 2.65
CA GLY A 109 -9.77 18.23 1.50
C GLY A 109 -10.41 17.81 0.19
N PRO A 110 -10.09 18.48 -0.93
CA PRO A 110 -10.54 18.06 -2.26
C PRO A 110 -10.07 16.64 -2.56
N ALA A 111 -10.95 15.80 -3.12
CA ALA A 111 -10.58 14.44 -3.45
C ALA A 111 -9.57 14.41 -4.61
N LEU A 112 -8.47 13.73 -4.40
CA LEU A 112 -7.42 13.52 -5.39
C LEU A 112 -6.89 12.09 -5.32
N MET A 113 -6.91 11.39 -6.45
CA MET A 113 -6.44 10.01 -6.59
C MET A 113 -5.54 9.88 -7.81
N CYS A 114 -4.49 9.09 -7.72
CA CYS A 114 -3.67 8.65 -8.85
C CYS A 114 -3.95 7.18 -9.13
N ILE A 115 -4.29 6.86 -10.37
CA ILE A 115 -4.57 5.49 -10.82
C ILE A 115 -3.25 4.79 -11.10
N SER A 116 -3.00 3.68 -10.38
CA SER A 116 -1.81 2.86 -10.55
C SER A 116 -2.05 1.59 -11.36
N THR A 117 -3.28 1.09 -11.36
CA THR A 117 -3.65 -0.18 -12.00
C THR A 117 -5.09 -0.12 -12.48
N ILE A 118 -5.37 -0.85 -13.55
CA ILE A 118 -6.72 -1.02 -14.08
C ILE A 118 -6.99 -2.51 -14.16
N GLU A 119 -8.15 -2.91 -13.69
CA GLU A 119 -8.64 -4.28 -13.80
C GLU A 119 -9.95 -4.30 -14.57
N VAL A 120 -10.14 -5.34 -15.36
CA VAL A 120 -11.40 -5.58 -16.07
C VAL A 120 -12.12 -6.73 -15.38
N ASP A 121 -13.25 -6.40 -14.78
CA ASP A 121 -14.09 -7.37 -14.09
C ASP A 121 -15.32 -7.68 -14.94
N PRO A 122 -15.68 -8.97 -15.13
CA PRO A 122 -16.83 -9.36 -15.96
C PRO A 122 -18.16 -8.76 -15.51
N HIS A 123 -18.31 -8.44 -14.21
CA HIS A 123 -19.56 -7.93 -13.63
C HIS A 123 -19.54 -6.41 -13.42
N SER A 124 -18.40 -5.87 -13.02
CA SER A 124 -18.25 -4.45 -12.66
C SER A 124 -17.64 -3.61 -13.78
N GLY A 125 -17.24 -4.24 -14.89
CA GLY A 125 -16.56 -3.56 -16.00
C GLY A 125 -15.15 -3.11 -15.64
N VAL A 126 -14.78 -1.92 -16.07
CA VAL A 126 -13.45 -1.35 -15.81
C VAL A 126 -13.39 -0.79 -14.38
N VAL A 127 -12.46 -1.29 -13.60
CA VAL A 127 -12.19 -0.84 -12.22
C VAL A 127 -10.81 -0.21 -12.16
N ALA A 128 -10.76 1.05 -11.78
CA ALA A 128 -9.53 1.81 -11.59
C ALA A 128 -9.04 1.67 -10.16
N ILE A 129 -7.83 1.22 -9.95
CA ILE A 129 -7.22 1.06 -8.63
C ILE A 129 -6.12 2.10 -8.48
N GLY A 130 -6.10 2.80 -7.35
CA GLY A 130 -5.09 3.82 -7.11
C GLY A 130 -5.10 4.35 -5.69
N ARG A 131 -4.14 5.21 -5.41
CA ARG A 131 -3.99 5.83 -4.11
C ARG A 131 -4.77 7.13 -4.02
N VAL A 132 -5.52 7.28 -2.95
CA VAL A 132 -6.18 8.53 -2.59
C VAL A 132 -5.21 9.38 -1.76
N PHE A 133 -4.80 10.53 -2.31
CA PHE A 133 -3.81 11.42 -1.68
C PHE A 133 -4.46 12.48 -0.79
N SER A 134 -5.63 12.97 -1.15
CA SER A 134 -6.42 13.92 -0.36
C SER A 134 -7.90 13.69 -0.55
N GLY A 135 -8.72 14.19 0.36
CA GLY A 135 -10.17 14.09 0.32
C GLY A 135 -10.69 12.69 0.60
N THR A 136 -11.93 12.47 0.22
CA THR A 136 -12.62 11.18 0.36
C THR A 136 -13.35 10.86 -0.93
N LEU A 137 -13.14 9.66 -1.45
CA LEU A 137 -13.92 9.12 -2.58
C LEU A 137 -15.14 8.38 -2.04
N GLU A 138 -16.30 8.68 -2.62
CA GLU A 138 -17.57 8.06 -2.26
C GLU A 138 -18.44 7.87 -3.51
N LYS A 139 -19.39 6.98 -3.40
CA LYS A 139 -20.36 6.72 -4.46
C LYS A 139 -21.15 7.99 -4.79
N GLY A 140 -21.32 8.29 -6.08
CA GLY A 140 -22.04 9.46 -6.58
C GLY A 140 -21.19 10.73 -6.64
N LYS A 141 -19.93 10.69 -6.17
CA LYS A 141 -19.07 11.89 -6.20
C LYS A 141 -18.70 12.27 -7.63
N PRO A 142 -18.95 13.53 -8.04
CA PRO A 142 -18.52 14.02 -9.33
C PRO A 142 -17.01 14.25 -9.34
N VAL A 143 -16.36 13.73 -10.36
CA VAL A 143 -14.90 13.79 -10.51
C VAL A 143 -14.51 14.21 -11.92
N ARG A 144 -13.30 14.68 -12.08
CA ARG A 144 -12.66 14.99 -13.35
C ARG A 144 -11.41 14.13 -13.52
N LEU A 145 -11.27 13.48 -14.65
CA LEU A 145 -10.03 12.86 -15.11
C LEU A 145 -9.18 13.98 -15.71
N VAL A 146 -8.12 14.33 -15.03
CA VAL A 146 -7.36 15.57 -15.29
C VAL A 146 -6.61 15.47 -16.63
N THR A 147 -5.93 14.36 -16.87
CA THR A 147 -5.15 14.16 -18.11
C THR A 147 -6.05 13.94 -19.32
N ALA A 148 -7.14 13.19 -19.16
CA ALA A 148 -8.10 12.94 -20.25
C ALA A 148 -9.04 14.13 -20.49
N HIS A 149 -9.09 15.12 -19.61
CA HIS A 149 -10.03 16.26 -19.64
C HIS A 149 -11.50 15.85 -19.68
N VAL A 150 -11.87 14.72 -19.07
CA VAL A 150 -13.22 14.17 -19.06
C VAL A 150 -13.81 14.24 -17.66
N ASN A 151 -15.08 14.63 -17.57
CA ASN A 151 -15.83 14.57 -16.31
C ASN A 151 -16.49 13.18 -16.18
N GLY A 152 -16.57 12.69 -14.96
CA GLY A 152 -17.20 11.43 -14.61
C GLY A 152 -17.84 11.47 -13.24
N THR A 153 -18.45 10.37 -12.88
CA THR A 153 -19.02 10.17 -11.54
C THR A 153 -18.57 8.82 -11.02
N VAL A 154 -18.15 8.78 -9.78
CA VAL A 154 -17.83 7.54 -9.09
C VAL A 154 -19.09 6.71 -8.94
N GLN A 155 -19.20 5.60 -9.68
CA GLN A 155 -20.39 4.75 -9.59
C GLN A 155 -20.34 3.83 -8.38
N GLN A 156 -19.15 3.31 -8.09
CA GLN A 156 -18.95 2.40 -6.96
C GLN A 156 -17.51 2.52 -6.43
N VAL A 157 -17.37 2.36 -5.12
CA VAL A 157 -16.06 2.32 -4.44
C VAL A 157 -15.88 0.96 -3.78
N TYR A 158 -14.69 0.40 -3.90
CA TYR A 158 -14.34 -0.90 -3.34
C TYR A 158 -13.02 -0.80 -2.57
N MET A 159 -12.91 -1.60 -1.53
CA MET A 159 -11.65 -1.88 -0.83
C MET A 159 -11.19 -3.29 -1.18
N SER A 160 -9.93 -3.44 -1.57
CA SER A 160 -9.35 -4.76 -1.82
C SER A 160 -9.01 -5.44 -0.49
N MET A 161 -9.52 -6.64 -0.30
CA MET A 161 -9.29 -7.50 0.86
C MET A 161 -8.72 -8.84 0.37
N ALA A 162 -7.41 -8.97 0.30
CA ALA A 162 -6.72 -10.08 -0.34
C ALA A 162 -7.17 -10.27 -1.81
N ALA A 163 -7.76 -11.40 -2.14
CA ALA A 163 -8.29 -11.70 -3.49
C ALA A 163 -9.68 -11.09 -3.74
N ASP A 164 -10.38 -10.67 -2.69
CA ASP A 164 -11.75 -10.18 -2.79
C ASP A 164 -11.81 -8.65 -2.81
N ARG A 165 -12.87 -8.12 -3.40
CA ARG A 165 -13.22 -6.70 -3.34
C ARG A 165 -14.51 -6.52 -2.55
N VAL A 166 -14.43 -5.72 -1.50
CA VAL A 166 -15.57 -5.39 -0.66
C VAL A 166 -16.11 -4.03 -1.06
N ILE A 167 -17.40 -3.94 -1.34
CA ILE A 167 -18.08 -2.67 -1.59
C ILE A 167 -18.09 -1.88 -0.29
N VAL A 168 -17.69 -0.61 -0.39
CA VAL A 168 -17.69 0.34 0.74
C VAL A 168 -18.35 1.65 0.31
N ASP A 169 -18.88 2.40 1.28
CA ASP A 169 -19.53 3.67 1.00
C ASP A 169 -18.53 4.76 0.63
N ARG A 170 -17.36 4.77 1.27
CA ARG A 170 -16.32 5.79 1.09
C ARG A 170 -14.93 5.29 1.44
N ILE A 171 -13.93 5.89 0.82
CA ILE A 171 -12.50 5.66 1.12
C ILE A 171 -11.80 7.00 1.29
N PRO A 172 -11.28 7.32 2.47
CA PRO A 172 -10.56 8.56 2.74
C PRO A 172 -9.11 8.52 2.23
N ALA A 173 -8.48 9.70 2.20
CA ALA A 173 -7.06 9.88 1.89
C ALA A 173 -6.15 8.94 2.67
N GLY A 174 -5.01 8.60 2.07
CA GLY A 174 -4.02 7.67 2.63
C GLY A 174 -4.28 6.20 2.31
N ASN A 175 -5.44 5.86 1.76
CA ASN A 175 -5.81 4.50 1.40
C ASN A 175 -5.67 4.24 -0.11
N ILE A 176 -5.71 2.97 -0.47
CA ILE A 176 -5.85 2.52 -1.86
C ILE A 176 -7.34 2.26 -2.10
N ALA A 177 -7.89 2.90 -3.13
CA ALA A 177 -9.27 2.74 -3.55
C ALA A 177 -9.36 2.01 -4.88
N ALA A 178 -10.35 1.17 -5.03
CA ALA A 178 -10.79 0.67 -6.32
C ALA A 178 -12.11 1.35 -6.69
N VAL A 179 -12.19 1.94 -7.89
CA VAL A 179 -13.29 2.79 -8.32
C VAL A 179 -13.85 2.27 -9.64
N GLY A 180 -15.15 2.00 -9.67
CA GLY A 180 -15.88 1.58 -10.86
C GLY A 180 -16.64 2.73 -11.52
N GLY A 181 -16.83 2.61 -12.84
CA GLY A 181 -17.69 3.51 -13.63
C GLY A 181 -17.05 4.81 -14.07
N LEU A 182 -15.73 4.95 -13.98
CA LEU A 182 -15.02 6.07 -14.54
C LEU A 182 -14.86 5.94 -16.06
N PRO A 183 -15.12 6.99 -16.86
CA PRO A 183 -14.92 6.95 -18.30
C PRO A 183 -13.43 7.06 -18.67
N SER A 184 -13.02 6.42 -19.75
CA SER A 184 -11.69 6.63 -20.39
C SER A 184 -10.49 6.52 -19.44
N VAL A 185 -10.52 5.53 -18.56
CA VAL A 185 -9.49 5.34 -17.53
C VAL A 185 -8.18 4.84 -18.13
N ARG A 186 -7.06 5.40 -17.68
CA ARG A 186 -5.70 4.96 -18.03
C ARG A 186 -4.84 4.87 -16.78
N VAL A 187 -3.85 4.00 -16.81
CA VAL A 187 -2.83 3.94 -15.76
C VAL A 187 -2.03 5.25 -15.76
N GLY A 188 -1.79 5.82 -14.58
CA GLY A 188 -1.19 7.15 -14.41
C GLY A 188 -2.19 8.31 -14.48
N GLU A 189 -3.48 8.04 -14.74
CA GLU A 189 -4.50 9.09 -14.76
C GLU A 189 -4.73 9.68 -13.37
N THR A 190 -4.98 10.97 -13.34
CA THR A 190 -5.30 11.72 -12.12
C THR A 190 -6.79 11.97 -12.04
N VAL A 191 -7.40 11.46 -10.98
CA VAL A 191 -8.81 11.70 -10.66
C VAL A 191 -8.89 12.78 -9.60
N ALA A 192 -9.50 13.90 -9.92
CA ALA A 192 -9.71 15.02 -9.01
C ALA A 192 -11.21 15.29 -8.80
N GLU A 193 -11.57 15.83 -7.66
CA GLU A 193 -12.93 16.33 -7.42
C GLU A 193 -13.30 17.40 -8.45
N GLN A 194 -14.51 17.33 -8.99
CA GLN A 194 -14.96 18.29 -10.00
C GLN A 194 -14.94 19.72 -9.46
N GLY A 195 -14.40 20.64 -10.24
CA GLY A 195 -14.22 22.04 -9.83
C GLY A 195 -12.90 22.32 -9.13
N THR A 196 -12.09 21.28 -8.84
CA THR A 196 -10.74 21.46 -8.31
C THR A 196 -9.74 21.62 -9.45
N GLU A 197 -9.05 22.74 -9.48
CA GLU A 197 -7.93 22.95 -10.41
C GLU A 197 -6.68 22.30 -9.85
N THR A 198 -6.13 21.33 -10.58
CA THR A 198 -4.91 20.63 -10.20
C THR A 198 -4.14 20.23 -11.45
N GLN A 199 -2.83 20.09 -11.30
CA GLN A 199 -1.99 19.42 -12.29
C GLN A 199 -2.09 17.91 -12.14
N PRO A 200 -1.93 17.15 -13.24
CA PRO A 200 -1.86 15.69 -13.16
C PRO A 200 -0.60 15.24 -12.43
N PHE A 201 -0.67 14.07 -11.83
CA PHE A 201 0.54 13.37 -11.36
C PHE A 201 1.48 13.09 -12.54
N GLU A 202 2.76 13.00 -12.26
CA GLU A 202 3.71 12.56 -13.29
C GLU A 202 3.34 11.18 -13.80
N GLY A 203 3.33 11.04 -15.12
CA GLY A 203 3.03 9.76 -15.76
C GLY A 203 4.07 8.70 -15.42
N LEU A 204 3.68 7.43 -15.51
CA LEU A 204 4.61 6.33 -15.33
C LEU A 204 5.72 6.40 -16.38
N GLN A 205 6.96 6.53 -15.93
CA GLN A 205 8.13 6.46 -16.78
C GLN A 205 8.52 4.98 -16.94
N TYR A 206 8.40 4.47 -18.15
CA TYR A 206 8.87 3.13 -18.49
C TYR A 206 10.37 3.18 -18.75
N VAL A 207 11.12 2.21 -18.24
CA VAL A 207 12.57 2.08 -18.49
C VAL A 207 12.87 1.75 -19.95
N SER A 208 11.90 1.15 -20.64
CA SER A 208 11.94 0.90 -22.09
C SER A 208 10.50 0.94 -22.63
N ASP A 209 10.37 1.29 -23.90
CA ASP A 209 9.09 1.23 -24.59
C ASP A 209 8.53 -0.21 -24.56
N PRO A 210 7.22 -0.38 -24.31
CA PRO A 210 6.61 -1.71 -24.33
C PRO A 210 6.71 -2.30 -25.74
N VAL A 211 7.09 -3.57 -25.83
CA VAL A 211 7.22 -4.29 -27.11
C VAL A 211 5.88 -4.52 -27.77
N VAL A 212 4.81 -4.56 -26.98
CA VAL A 212 3.42 -4.70 -27.45
C VAL A 212 2.53 -3.77 -26.67
N THR A 213 1.74 -2.96 -27.35
CA THR A 213 0.68 -2.14 -26.76
C THR A 213 -0.67 -2.81 -27.09
N VAL A 214 -1.46 -3.17 -26.08
CA VAL A 214 -2.78 -3.77 -26.21
C VAL A 214 -3.84 -2.73 -25.91
#